data_594a00f83d7c653570250e7df2bf82ff
#
_entry.id   594a00f83d7c653570250e7df2bf82ff
#
_cell.length_a   1.000
_cell.length_b   1.000
_cell.length_c   1.000
_cell.angle_alpha   90.00
_cell.angle_beta   90.00
_cell.angle_gamma   90.00
#
_symmetry.space_group_name_H-M   'P 1'
#
loop_
_entity.id
_entity.type
_entity.pdbx_description
1 polymer ?
#
loop_
_entity_poly.entity_id
_entity_poly.type
_entity_poly.pdbx_seq_one_letter_code
_entity_poly.pdbx_strand_id
1 'polypeptide(L)'
;MLQAQKLTGKRITSQRKLLYDLLKESGGHIAAGDLYVKAREKDPHISLATVYRNLRMFKGAGLVKEYHFAEEHHHYEVKGKRGHQHLVCLGCGKVVEFESPFVAKIKEDTAKANDFIVTDVTVYIEGYCADCHEILKLFKKKE
;
A
#
# COMPACT_ATOMS: atom_id res chain seq x y z
N MET A 1 -1.27 15.56 -11.88
CA MET A 1 -2.18 15.17 -12.97
C MET A 1 -1.49 15.08 -14.31
N LEU A 2 -0.84 16.12 -14.78
CA LEU A 2 -0.03 16.07 -16.01
C LEU A 2 1.06 14.97 -16.00
N GLN A 3 1.63 14.65 -14.83
CA GLN A 3 2.59 13.56 -14.68
C GLN A 3 1.96 12.18 -14.85
N ALA A 4 0.73 11.98 -14.34
CA ALA A 4 0.00 10.72 -14.50
C ALA A 4 -0.33 10.44 -15.97
N GLN A 5 -0.70 11.44 -16.73
CA GLN A 5 -0.97 11.32 -18.17
C GLN A 5 0.29 10.99 -18.98
N LYS A 6 1.42 11.58 -18.62
CA LYS A 6 2.72 11.27 -19.24
C LYS A 6 3.19 9.85 -18.97
N LEU A 7 2.90 9.33 -17.76
CA LEU A 7 3.37 8.00 -17.33
C LEU A 7 2.50 6.86 -17.86
N THR A 8 1.19 7.09 -18.05
CA THR A 8 0.27 6.03 -18.48
C THR A 8 0.06 5.98 -19.99
N GLY A 9 0.35 7.06 -20.71
CA GLY A 9 0.03 7.21 -22.14
C GLY A 9 -1.47 7.10 -22.45
N LYS A 10 -2.34 7.00 -21.45
CA LYS A 10 -3.77 6.79 -21.57
C LYS A 10 -4.54 8.06 -21.20
N ARG A 11 -5.68 8.26 -21.85
CA ARG A 11 -6.59 9.36 -21.54
C ARG A 11 -7.04 9.31 -20.08
N ILE A 12 -7.03 10.46 -19.42
CA ILE A 12 -7.60 10.64 -18.09
C ILE A 12 -9.11 10.71 -18.19
N THR A 13 -9.81 9.74 -17.62
CA THR A 13 -11.27 9.75 -17.47
C THR A 13 -11.65 10.32 -16.11
N SER A 14 -12.92 10.75 -15.95
CA SER A 14 -13.42 11.24 -14.66
C SER A 14 -13.30 10.20 -13.55
N GLN A 15 -13.59 8.93 -13.84
CA GLN A 15 -13.45 7.83 -12.87
C GLN A 15 -12.00 7.56 -12.50
N ARG A 16 -11.11 7.62 -13.48
CA ARG A 16 -9.66 7.46 -13.24
C ARG A 16 -9.10 8.55 -12.34
N LYS A 17 -9.49 9.79 -12.62
CA LYS A 17 -9.13 10.94 -11.78
C LYS A 17 -9.66 10.79 -10.36
N LEU A 18 -10.94 10.42 -10.22
CA LEU A 18 -11.59 10.19 -8.92
C LEU A 18 -10.82 9.16 -8.08
N LEU A 19 -10.50 8.01 -8.66
CA LEU A 19 -9.79 6.95 -7.97
C LEU A 19 -8.39 7.37 -7.52
N TYR A 20 -7.66 8.08 -8.38
CA TYR A 20 -6.32 8.55 -8.03
C TYR A 20 -6.36 9.63 -6.94
N ASP A 21 -7.30 10.54 -6.99
CA ASP A 21 -7.49 11.58 -5.96
C ASP A 21 -7.85 10.96 -4.61
N LEU A 22 -8.72 9.95 -4.59
CA LEU A 22 -9.08 9.20 -3.37
C LEU A 22 -7.89 8.44 -2.78
N LEU A 23 -7.06 7.85 -3.62
CA LEU A 23 -5.80 7.21 -3.17
C LEU A 23 -4.87 8.23 -2.51
N LYS A 24 -4.72 9.41 -3.08
CA LYS A 24 -3.92 10.50 -2.50
C LYS A 24 -4.48 10.99 -1.17
N GLU A 25 -5.80 11.17 -1.10
CA GLU A 25 -6.50 11.62 0.11
C GLU A 25 -6.42 10.60 1.25
N SER A 26 -6.23 9.32 0.94
CA SER A 26 -6.12 8.28 1.98
C SER A 26 -4.91 8.47 2.90
N GLY A 27 -3.89 9.21 2.43
CA GLY A 27 -2.71 9.57 3.23
C GLY A 27 -1.79 8.40 3.59
N GLY A 28 -2.09 7.21 3.12
CA GLY A 28 -1.36 5.98 3.38
C GLY A 28 -1.84 4.89 2.44
N HIS A 29 -1.95 3.67 2.92
CA HIS A 29 -2.47 2.54 2.15
C HIS A 29 -3.98 2.39 2.33
N ILE A 30 -4.65 1.94 1.29
CA ILE A 30 -6.08 1.65 1.29
C ILE A 30 -6.33 0.32 0.57
N ALA A 31 -7.24 -0.48 1.12
CA ALA A 31 -7.70 -1.70 0.47
C ALA A 31 -8.58 -1.36 -0.75
N ALA A 32 -8.54 -2.21 -1.78
CA ALA A 32 -9.33 -1.99 -2.99
C ALA A 32 -10.83 -1.90 -2.72
N GLY A 33 -11.34 -2.71 -1.78
CA GLY A 33 -12.74 -2.67 -1.36
C GLY A 33 -13.13 -1.35 -0.70
N ASP A 34 -12.29 -0.80 0.15
CA ASP A 34 -12.53 0.48 0.80
C ASP A 34 -12.46 1.64 -0.19
N LEU A 35 -11.53 1.57 -1.13
CA LEU A 35 -11.45 2.53 -2.24
C LEU A 35 -12.74 2.52 -3.07
N TYR A 36 -13.26 1.32 -3.36
CA TYR A 36 -14.52 1.15 -4.08
C TYR A 36 -15.69 1.79 -3.32
N VAL A 37 -15.81 1.54 -2.03
CA VAL A 37 -16.87 2.14 -1.19
C VAL A 37 -16.81 3.66 -1.23
N LYS A 38 -15.63 4.24 -1.05
CA LYS A 38 -15.44 5.71 -1.15
C LYS A 38 -15.75 6.27 -2.53
N ALA A 39 -15.35 5.55 -3.58
CA ALA A 39 -15.60 5.97 -4.95
C ALA A 39 -17.09 5.96 -5.28
N ARG A 40 -17.85 4.98 -4.80
CA ARG A 40 -19.30 4.88 -4.98
C ARG A 40 -20.08 5.99 -4.31
N GLU A 41 -19.59 6.56 -3.25
CA GLU A 41 -20.20 7.73 -2.62
C GLU A 41 -20.20 8.95 -3.56
N LYS A 42 -19.19 9.07 -4.42
CA LYS A 42 -19.02 10.17 -5.36
C LYS A 42 -19.52 9.85 -6.77
N ASP A 43 -19.42 8.61 -7.20
CA ASP A 43 -19.90 8.10 -8.47
C ASP A 43 -20.63 6.76 -8.27
N PRO A 44 -21.97 6.77 -8.13
CA PRO A 44 -22.75 5.54 -7.92
C PRO A 44 -22.67 4.51 -9.05
N HIS A 45 -22.20 4.91 -10.22
CA HIS A 45 -22.09 4.06 -11.41
C HIS A 45 -20.75 3.34 -11.52
N ILE A 46 -19.77 3.66 -10.67
CA ILE A 46 -18.48 3.00 -10.72
C ILE A 46 -18.60 1.53 -10.30
N SER A 47 -17.96 0.64 -11.04
CA SER A 47 -17.93 -0.79 -10.73
C SER A 47 -16.65 -1.18 -10.02
N LEU A 48 -16.69 -2.28 -9.27
CA LEU A 48 -15.50 -2.85 -8.63
C LEU A 48 -14.45 -3.26 -9.69
N ALA A 49 -14.89 -3.79 -10.83
CA ALA A 49 -14.01 -4.10 -11.95
C ALA A 49 -13.26 -2.88 -12.47
N THR A 50 -13.93 -1.73 -12.53
CA THR A 50 -13.29 -0.46 -12.91
C THR A 50 -12.22 -0.05 -11.90
N VAL A 51 -12.49 -0.22 -10.61
CA VAL A 51 -11.51 0.06 -9.55
C VAL A 51 -10.25 -0.79 -9.73
N TYR A 52 -10.39 -2.11 -9.83
CA TYR A 52 -9.24 -3.01 -10.02
C TYR A 52 -8.48 -2.75 -11.31
N ARG A 53 -9.17 -2.48 -12.41
CA ARG A 53 -8.54 -2.18 -13.70
C ARG A 53 -7.68 -0.91 -13.62
N ASN A 54 -8.17 0.13 -12.94
CA ASN A 54 -7.41 1.36 -12.75
C ASN A 54 -6.26 1.19 -11.76
N LEU A 55 -6.44 0.45 -10.67
CA LEU A 55 -5.35 0.11 -9.74
C LEU A 55 -4.21 -0.63 -10.44
N ARG A 56 -4.55 -1.61 -11.28
CA ARG A 56 -3.55 -2.33 -12.09
C ARG A 56 -2.80 -1.40 -13.05
N MET A 57 -3.50 -0.49 -13.67
CA MET A 57 -2.91 0.51 -14.56
C MET A 57 -1.99 1.47 -13.80
N PHE A 58 -2.42 1.99 -12.66
CA PHE A 58 -1.60 2.85 -11.80
C PHE A 58 -0.34 2.14 -11.32
N LYS A 59 -0.45 0.88 -10.92
CA LYS A 59 0.69 0.03 -10.55
C LYS A 59 1.66 -0.15 -11.72
N GLY A 60 1.16 -0.50 -12.90
CA GLY A 60 1.97 -0.66 -14.11
C GLY A 60 2.68 0.63 -14.55
N ALA A 61 2.07 1.79 -14.29
CA ALA A 61 2.65 3.11 -14.55
C ALA A 61 3.61 3.59 -13.44
N GLY A 62 3.77 2.83 -12.35
CA GLY A 62 4.61 3.21 -11.23
C GLY A 62 4.04 4.32 -10.35
N LEU A 63 2.74 4.59 -10.43
CA LEU A 63 2.07 5.64 -9.66
C LEU A 63 1.64 5.17 -8.27
N VAL A 64 1.33 3.89 -8.13
CA VAL A 64 0.96 3.26 -6.87
C VAL A 64 1.78 2.01 -6.63
N LYS A 65 1.94 1.67 -5.37
CA LYS A 65 2.55 0.43 -4.90
C LYS A 65 1.46 -0.43 -4.27
N GLU A 66 1.50 -1.71 -4.57
CA GLU A 66 0.62 -2.71 -3.99
C GLU A 66 1.35 -3.44 -2.87
N TYR A 67 0.66 -3.62 -1.74
CA TYR A 67 1.15 -4.36 -0.60
C TYR A 67 0.21 -5.53 -0.30
N HIS A 68 0.78 -6.67 0.03
CA HIS A 68 0.06 -7.85 0.50
C HIS A 68 0.27 -7.98 2.01
N PHE A 69 -0.62 -7.40 2.79
CA PHE A 69 -0.60 -7.53 4.25
C PHE A 69 -1.56 -8.66 4.64
N ALA A 70 -1.04 -9.74 5.24
CA ALA A 70 -1.80 -10.94 5.54
C ALA A 70 -2.55 -11.52 4.31
N GLU A 71 -2.91 -12.78 4.34
CA GLU A 71 -3.20 -13.60 3.16
C GLU A 71 -4.35 -13.15 2.23
N GLU A 72 -5.18 -12.18 2.61
CA GLU A 72 -6.42 -11.87 1.87
C GLU A 72 -6.59 -10.42 1.42
N HIS A 73 -5.75 -9.49 1.82
CA HIS A 73 -5.99 -8.06 1.55
C HIS A 73 -4.86 -7.41 0.75
N HIS A 74 -5.21 -6.97 -0.45
CA HIS A 74 -4.36 -6.12 -1.26
C HIS A 74 -4.58 -4.65 -0.87
N HIS A 75 -3.51 -3.99 -0.44
CA HIS A 75 -3.49 -2.57 -0.11
C HIS A 75 -2.70 -1.81 -1.16
N TYR A 76 -3.15 -0.61 -1.46
CA TYR A 76 -2.56 0.25 -2.47
C TYR A 76 -2.21 1.61 -1.87
N GLU A 77 -1.11 2.16 -2.32
CA GLU A 77 -0.59 3.43 -1.85
C GLU A 77 0.02 4.20 -3.02
N VAL A 78 -0.24 5.52 -3.07
CA VAL A 78 0.44 6.39 -4.02
C VAL A 78 1.92 6.45 -3.66
N LYS A 79 2.80 6.22 -4.62
CA LYS A 79 4.24 6.33 -4.41
C LYS A 79 4.59 7.73 -3.95
N GLY A 80 5.09 7.81 -2.71
CA GLY A 80 5.59 9.03 -2.11
C GLY A 80 7.08 9.25 -2.39
N LYS A 81 7.56 10.44 -2.03
CA LYS A 81 8.99 10.81 -2.17
C LYS A 81 9.89 10.15 -1.12
N ARG A 82 9.33 9.62 -0.03
CA ARG A 82 10.08 8.95 1.05
C ARG A 82 9.64 7.50 1.16
N GLY A 83 10.62 6.62 1.22
CA GLY A 83 10.38 5.23 1.56
C GLY A 83 9.98 5.11 3.02
N HIS A 84 8.93 4.35 3.30
CA HIS A 84 8.52 3.98 4.63
C HIS A 84 8.30 2.47 4.68
N GLN A 85 8.27 1.94 5.88
CA GLN A 85 8.12 0.52 6.17
C GLN A 85 6.85 0.30 6.97
N HIS A 86 6.43 -0.95 7.08
CA HIS A 86 5.17 -1.31 7.71
C HIS A 86 5.36 -2.32 8.83
N LEU A 87 4.67 -2.07 9.95
CA LEU A 87 4.42 -3.04 11.00
C LEU A 87 2.98 -3.54 10.84
N VAL A 88 2.79 -4.85 10.78
CA VAL A 88 1.48 -5.47 10.60
C VAL A 88 1.14 -6.31 11.82
N CYS A 89 0.00 -6.04 12.43
CA CYS A 89 -0.51 -6.85 13.53
C CYS A 89 -1.24 -8.08 12.98
N LEU A 90 -0.76 -9.26 13.31
CA LEU A 90 -1.38 -10.52 12.91
C LEU A 90 -2.71 -10.79 13.63
N GLY A 91 -2.97 -10.11 14.74
CA GLY A 91 -4.21 -10.27 15.50
C GLY A 91 -5.38 -9.45 14.95
N CYS A 92 -5.18 -8.15 14.79
CA CYS A 92 -6.26 -7.22 14.40
C CYS A 92 -6.08 -6.60 13.00
N GLY A 93 -4.99 -6.91 12.31
CA GLY A 93 -4.71 -6.35 10.97
C GLY A 93 -4.24 -4.89 10.97
N LYS A 94 -4.04 -4.28 12.14
CA LYS A 94 -3.52 -2.91 12.24
C LYS A 94 -2.19 -2.79 11.52
N VAL A 95 -2.06 -1.75 10.71
CA VAL A 95 -0.81 -1.42 10.01
C VAL A 95 -0.30 -0.09 10.52
N VAL A 96 0.97 -0.06 10.92
CA VAL A 96 1.67 1.14 11.38
C VAL A 96 2.83 1.42 10.42
N GLU A 97 2.90 2.63 9.93
CA GLU A 97 4.01 3.09 9.09
C GLU A 97 5.16 3.59 9.97
N PHE A 98 6.38 3.29 9.55
CA PHE A 98 7.57 3.82 10.20
C PHE A 98 8.69 4.06 9.20
N GLU A 99 9.62 4.91 9.54
CA GLU A 99 10.83 5.18 8.76
C GLU A 99 12.05 4.65 9.50
N SER A 100 12.99 4.08 8.76
CA SER A 100 14.25 3.61 9.32
C SER A 100 15.42 3.92 8.39
N PRO A 101 16.48 4.58 8.89
CA PRO A 101 17.68 4.84 8.10
C PRO A 101 18.43 3.56 7.72
N PHE A 102 18.22 2.47 8.45
CA PHE A 102 18.86 1.18 8.16
C PHE A 102 18.39 0.57 6.85
N VAL A 103 17.18 0.85 6.40
CA VAL A 103 16.66 0.33 5.13
C VAL A 103 17.41 0.93 3.95
N ALA A 104 17.69 2.24 3.96
CA ALA A 104 18.50 2.89 2.95
C ALA A 104 19.91 2.30 2.89
N LYS A 105 20.50 2.02 4.07
CA LYS A 105 21.81 1.39 4.18
C LYS A 105 21.81 -0.04 3.63
N ILE A 106 20.82 -0.84 3.95
CA ILE A 106 20.68 -2.20 3.40
C ILE A 106 20.61 -2.17 1.88
N LYS A 107 19.83 -1.25 1.32
CA LYS A 107 19.71 -1.06 -0.13
C LYS A 107 21.08 -0.78 -0.77
N GLU A 108 21.83 0.14 -0.20
CA GLU A 108 23.15 0.54 -0.69
C GLU A 108 24.18 -0.59 -0.54
N ASP A 109 24.27 -1.18 0.64
CA ASP A 109 25.22 -2.25 0.93
C ASP A 109 24.98 -3.50 0.07
N THR A 110 23.71 -3.86 -0.11
CA THR A 110 23.32 -5.02 -0.95
C THR A 110 23.63 -4.78 -2.42
N ALA A 111 23.38 -3.59 -2.93
CA ALA A 111 23.70 -3.22 -4.30
C ALA A 111 25.20 -3.32 -4.57
N LYS A 112 26.03 -2.76 -3.68
CA LYS A 112 27.49 -2.78 -3.79
C LYS A 112 28.07 -4.19 -3.66
N ALA A 113 27.59 -4.96 -2.69
CA ALA A 113 28.14 -6.31 -2.43
C ALA A 113 27.85 -7.31 -3.55
N ASN A 114 26.80 -7.09 -4.34
CA ASN A 114 26.32 -8.04 -5.35
C ASN A 114 26.41 -7.48 -6.78
N ASP A 115 27.00 -6.32 -6.97
CA ASP A 115 27.05 -5.64 -8.28
C ASP A 115 25.62 -5.53 -8.88
N PHE A 116 24.69 -5.00 -8.10
CA PHE A 116 23.27 -5.01 -8.40
C PHE A 116 22.70 -3.58 -8.41
N ILE A 117 21.84 -3.28 -9.37
CA ILE A 117 21.08 -2.02 -9.38
C ILE A 117 19.76 -2.28 -8.65
N VAL A 118 19.68 -1.84 -7.39
CA VAL A 118 18.46 -1.99 -6.60
C VAL A 118 17.49 -0.86 -6.91
N THR A 119 16.33 -1.19 -7.43
CA THR A 119 15.29 -0.21 -7.77
C THR A 119 14.36 0.11 -6.62
N ASP A 120 14.08 -0.86 -5.77
CA ASP A 120 13.17 -0.71 -4.64
C ASP A 120 13.50 -1.69 -3.52
N VAL A 121 13.15 -1.30 -2.28
CA VAL A 121 13.22 -2.17 -1.11
C VAL A 121 11.90 -2.03 -0.36
N THR A 122 11.25 -3.15 -0.10
CA THR A 122 10.06 -3.21 0.74
C THR A 122 10.39 -4.02 1.98
N VAL A 123 10.12 -3.45 3.13
CA VAL A 123 10.27 -4.13 4.42
C VAL A 123 8.96 -3.98 5.17
N TYR A 124 8.40 -5.09 5.60
CA TYR A 124 7.34 -5.09 6.58
C TYR A 124 7.64 -6.10 7.68
N ILE A 125 7.25 -5.76 8.87
CA ILE A 125 7.50 -6.56 10.06
C ILE A 125 6.15 -7.01 10.59
N GLU A 126 5.99 -8.30 10.80
CA GLU A 126 4.78 -8.89 11.34
C GLU A 126 4.94 -9.18 12.83
N GLY A 127 3.86 -9.00 13.56
CA GLY A 127 3.83 -9.26 15.00
C GLY A 127 2.46 -8.99 15.59
N TYR A 128 2.41 -8.64 16.84
CA TYR A 128 1.17 -8.33 17.55
C TYR A 128 1.27 -6.96 18.21
N CYS A 129 0.27 -6.11 17.99
CA CYS A 129 0.17 -4.86 18.73
C CYS A 129 -0.03 -5.13 20.23
N ALA A 130 0.18 -4.11 21.06
CA ALA A 130 0.10 -4.26 22.53
C ALA A 130 -1.23 -4.88 22.98
N ASP A 131 -2.35 -4.43 22.41
CA ASP A 131 -3.68 -4.95 22.78
C ASP A 131 -3.84 -6.42 22.40
N CYS A 132 -3.46 -6.80 21.19
CA CYS A 132 -3.54 -8.20 20.76
C CYS A 132 -2.58 -9.10 21.52
N HIS A 133 -1.41 -8.60 21.89
CA HIS A 133 -0.46 -9.35 22.71
C HIS A 133 -1.01 -9.63 24.12
N GLU A 134 -1.66 -8.67 24.76
CA GLU A 134 -2.34 -8.88 26.05
C GLU A 134 -3.45 -9.93 25.95
N ILE A 135 -4.26 -9.88 24.90
CA ILE A 135 -5.29 -10.91 24.65
C ILE A 135 -4.67 -12.31 24.51
N LEU A 136 -3.58 -12.43 23.75
CA LEU A 136 -2.87 -13.72 23.58
C LEU A 136 -2.35 -14.27 24.91
N LYS A 137 -1.85 -13.42 25.79
CA LYS A 137 -1.40 -13.83 27.15
C LYS A 137 -2.54 -14.44 27.96
N LEU A 138 -3.76 -13.94 27.82
CA LEU A 138 -4.94 -14.46 28.51
C LEU A 138 -5.28 -15.88 28.05
N PHE A 139 -5.11 -16.20 26.78
CA PHE A 139 -5.34 -17.55 26.24
C PHE A 139 -4.27 -18.55 26.68
N LYS A 140 -3.00 -18.14 26.73
CA LYS A 140 -1.89 -19.00 27.16
C LYS A 140 -1.95 -19.37 28.66
N LYS A 141 -2.58 -18.57 29.50
CA LYS A 141 -2.73 -18.86 30.93
C LYS A 141 -3.82 -19.90 31.24
N LYS A 142 -4.60 -20.33 30.25
CA LYS A 142 -5.67 -21.34 30.41
C LYS A 142 -5.23 -22.75 30.00
N GLU A 143 -4.04 -22.90 29.49
CA GLU A 143 -3.40 -24.20 29.21
C GLU A 143 -2.46 -24.56 30.37
#